data_b801cff356cf2405071e80b4c122c4f8
#
_entry.id   b801cff356cf2405071e80b4c122c4f8
#
_cell.length_a   1.000
_cell.length_b   1.000
_cell.length_c   1.000
_cell.angle_alpha   90.00
_cell.angle_beta   90.00
_cell.angle_gamma   90.00
#
_symmetry.space_group_name_H-M   'P 1'
#
loop_
_entity.id
_entity.type
_entity.pdbx_description
1 polymer ?
#
loop_
_entity_poly.entity_id
_entity_poly.type
_entity_poly.pdbx_seq_one_letter_code
_entity_poly.pdbx_strand_id
1 'polypeptide(L)'
;MKFLRSILDITSKAFLISSVPITSWSSSEPNIIFPKIVTFILLCFGLFLFGVGESILVVSQNGVTPWTVLAEGIAKKINIGVGLSTFIVSCIVLIFWLPLKLKPGLGTIMNIIIIA
;
A
#
# COMPACT_ATOMS: atom_id res chain seq x y z
N MET A 1 -3.26 -7.77 -38.43
CA MET A 1 -3.20 -8.89 -37.49
C MET A 1 -1.90 -9.04 -36.73
N LYS A 2 -0.73 -8.78 -37.29
CA LYS A 2 0.57 -8.82 -36.54
C LYS A 2 0.64 -7.79 -35.40
N PHE A 3 0.09 -6.59 -35.57
CA PHE A 3 0.10 -5.52 -34.59
C PHE A 3 -0.74 -5.84 -33.33
N LEU A 4 -1.92 -6.44 -33.53
CA LEU A 4 -2.78 -6.89 -32.42
C LEU A 4 -2.16 -8.04 -31.61
N ARG A 5 -1.48 -8.98 -32.28
CA ARG A 5 -0.72 -10.03 -31.58
C ARG A 5 0.45 -9.47 -30.77
N SER A 6 1.15 -8.46 -31.30
CA SER A 6 2.24 -7.80 -30.58
C SER A 6 1.75 -7.08 -29.32
N ILE A 7 0.58 -6.41 -29.38
CA ILE A 7 -0.01 -5.76 -28.20
C ILE A 7 -0.47 -6.78 -27.17
N LEU A 8 -1.10 -7.88 -27.61
CA LEU A 8 -1.51 -8.97 -26.73
C LEU A 8 -0.33 -9.68 -26.07
N ASP A 9 0.79 -9.84 -26.78
CA ASP A 9 2.03 -10.40 -26.21
C ASP A 9 2.70 -9.46 -25.19
N ILE A 10 2.66 -8.16 -25.44
CA ILE A 10 3.19 -7.15 -24.50
C ILE A 10 2.31 -7.09 -23.25
N THR A 11 0.99 -7.10 -23.39
CA THR A 11 0.07 -7.09 -22.24
C THR A 11 0.14 -8.40 -21.45
N SER A 12 0.24 -9.54 -22.10
CA SER A 12 0.39 -10.83 -21.41
C SER A 12 1.73 -10.93 -20.68
N LYS A 13 2.83 -10.40 -21.24
CA LYS A 13 4.12 -10.32 -20.57
C LYS A 13 4.13 -9.33 -19.42
N ALA A 14 3.40 -8.22 -19.51
CA ALA A 14 3.24 -7.26 -18.42
C ALA A 14 2.43 -7.84 -17.25
N PHE A 15 1.43 -8.69 -17.52
CA PHE A 15 0.67 -9.41 -16.49
C PHE A 15 1.37 -10.67 -15.95
N LEU A 16 2.35 -11.21 -16.68
CA LEU A 16 3.17 -12.36 -16.28
C LEU A 16 4.50 -11.92 -15.65
N ILE A 17 4.52 -10.83 -14.88
CA ILE A 17 5.67 -10.51 -14.03
C ILE A 17 5.75 -11.56 -12.93
N SER A 18 6.43 -12.65 -13.24
CA SER A 18 6.59 -13.79 -12.34
C SER A 18 7.59 -13.51 -11.20
N SER A 19 8.36 -12.43 -11.26
CA SER A 19 9.22 -11.95 -10.19
C SER A 19 9.47 -10.46 -10.32
N VAL A 20 8.96 -9.69 -9.36
CA VAL A 20 9.39 -8.31 -9.17
C VAL A 20 10.78 -8.35 -8.52
N PRO A 21 11.83 -7.72 -9.11
CA PRO A 21 13.13 -7.67 -8.46
C PRO A 21 13.00 -6.94 -7.12
N ILE A 22 13.29 -7.64 -6.04
CA ILE A 22 13.27 -7.06 -4.69
C ILE A 22 14.52 -6.17 -4.58
N THR A 23 14.33 -4.87 -4.60
CA THR A 23 15.38 -3.91 -4.28
C THR A 23 15.58 -3.87 -2.78
N SER A 24 16.42 -4.76 -2.25
CA SER A 24 16.83 -4.72 -0.85
C SER A 24 18.19 -4.02 -0.74
N TRP A 25 18.16 -2.70 -0.54
CA TRP A 25 19.37 -1.92 -0.29
C TRP A 25 19.86 -2.04 1.17
N SER A 26 19.04 -2.57 2.07
CA SER A 26 19.35 -2.65 3.51
C SER A 26 19.48 -4.07 4.06
N SER A 27 19.17 -5.11 3.29
CA SER A 27 19.36 -6.50 3.73
C SER A 27 19.76 -7.40 2.57
N SER A 28 20.81 -8.19 2.75
CA SER A 28 21.27 -9.20 1.80
C SER A 28 20.34 -10.42 1.70
N GLU A 29 19.37 -10.54 2.61
CA GLU A 29 18.38 -11.62 2.63
C GLU A 29 16.97 -11.04 2.78
N PRO A 30 16.02 -11.35 1.87
CA PRO A 30 14.65 -10.86 1.95
C PRO A 30 13.86 -11.62 3.01
N ASN A 31 14.09 -11.36 4.28
CA ASN A 31 13.22 -11.81 5.36
C ASN A 31 12.02 -10.87 5.45
N ILE A 32 10.90 -11.30 4.84
CA ILE A 32 9.67 -10.52 4.76
C ILE A 32 9.06 -10.25 6.16
N ILE A 33 9.37 -11.11 7.13
CA ILE A 33 8.74 -11.08 8.46
C ILE A 33 9.71 -10.58 9.55
N PHE A 34 11.02 -10.83 9.41
CA PHE A 34 12.03 -10.43 10.40
C PHE A 34 13.13 -9.58 9.76
N PRO A 35 12.88 -8.27 9.53
CA PRO A 35 13.92 -7.38 9.04
C PRO A 35 14.95 -7.09 10.13
N LYS A 36 16.13 -6.60 9.72
CA LYS A 36 17.10 -6.04 10.69
C LYS A 36 16.45 -4.91 11.48
N ILE A 37 16.79 -4.78 12.76
CA ILE A 37 16.22 -3.76 13.66
C ILE A 37 16.31 -2.34 13.07
N VAL A 38 17.42 -2.01 12.45
CA VAL A 38 17.61 -0.69 11.79
C VAL A 38 16.61 -0.48 10.67
N THR A 39 16.38 -1.49 9.83
CA THR A 39 15.40 -1.44 8.73
C THR A 39 13.98 -1.28 9.27
N PHE A 40 13.65 -1.97 10.36
CA PHE A 40 12.36 -1.84 11.02
C PHE A 40 12.13 -0.43 11.59
N ILE A 41 13.12 0.13 12.26
CA ILE A 41 13.04 1.49 12.81
C ILE A 41 12.89 2.53 11.69
N LEU A 42 13.67 2.41 10.61
CA LEU A 42 13.56 3.30 9.45
C LEU A 42 12.19 3.17 8.77
N LEU A 43 11.66 1.96 8.66
CA LEU A 43 10.32 1.73 8.13
C LEU A 43 9.25 2.42 8.98
N CYS A 44 9.25 2.20 10.29
CA CYS A 44 8.29 2.83 11.20
C CYS A 44 8.39 4.36 11.19
N PHE A 45 9.61 4.89 11.17
CA PHE A 45 9.84 6.33 11.08
C PHE A 45 9.33 6.93 9.77
N GLY A 46 9.61 6.27 8.64
CA GLY A 46 9.09 6.68 7.33
C GLY A 46 7.55 6.66 7.26
N LEU A 47 6.93 5.61 7.79
CA LEU A 47 5.47 5.50 7.85
C LEU A 47 4.85 6.56 8.78
N PHE A 48 5.50 6.86 9.89
CA PHE A 48 5.06 7.92 10.80
C PHE A 48 5.11 9.29 10.12
N LEU A 49 6.22 9.63 9.45
CA LEU A 49 6.34 10.88 8.69
C LEU A 49 5.28 10.97 7.57
N PHE A 50 5.03 9.86 6.88
CA PHE A 50 3.99 9.81 5.86
C PHE A 50 2.60 10.07 6.47
N GLY A 51 2.25 9.43 7.56
CA GLY A 51 0.99 9.63 8.27
C GLY A 51 0.80 11.07 8.77
N VAL A 52 1.86 11.70 9.28
CA VAL A 52 1.85 13.13 9.65
C VAL A 52 1.60 14.00 8.41
N GLY A 53 2.25 13.73 7.30
CA GLY A 53 2.04 14.46 6.04
C GLY A 53 0.59 14.36 5.54
N GLU A 54 0.01 13.17 5.55
CA GLU A 54 -1.40 12.94 5.19
C GLU A 54 -2.35 13.69 6.14
N SER A 55 -2.08 13.67 7.43
CA SER A 55 -2.89 14.39 8.43
C SER A 55 -2.88 15.90 8.20
N ILE A 56 -1.73 16.48 7.86
CA ILE A 56 -1.59 17.89 7.51
C ILE A 56 -2.39 18.22 6.25
N LEU A 57 -2.35 17.36 5.23
CA LEU A 57 -3.14 17.55 4.01
C LEU A 57 -4.64 17.55 4.29
N VAL A 58 -5.13 16.63 5.11
CA VAL A 58 -6.53 16.57 5.53
C VAL A 58 -6.95 17.85 6.24
N VAL A 59 -6.15 18.33 7.17
CA VAL A 59 -6.45 19.56 7.95
C VAL A 59 -6.36 20.82 7.09
N SER A 60 -5.45 20.87 6.12
CA SER A 60 -5.23 22.03 5.25
C SER A 60 -6.40 22.32 4.29
N GLN A 61 -7.24 21.31 4.01
CA GLN A 61 -8.36 21.37 3.05
C GLN A 61 -7.95 21.80 1.61
N ASN A 62 -6.67 21.81 1.30
CA ASN A 62 -6.15 22.19 -0.02
C ASN A 62 -6.08 21.03 -1.02
N GLY A 63 -6.55 19.87 -0.63
CA GLY A 63 -6.53 18.65 -1.39
C GLY A 63 -5.92 17.50 -0.59
N VAL A 64 -6.38 16.31 -0.86
CA VAL A 64 -5.94 15.07 -0.21
C VAL A 64 -5.68 14.00 -1.26
N THR A 65 -4.97 12.94 -0.88
CA THR A 65 -4.74 11.83 -1.80
C THR A 65 -6.05 11.13 -2.19
N PRO A 66 -6.13 10.49 -3.35
CA PRO A 66 -7.33 9.74 -3.77
C PRO A 66 -7.75 8.68 -2.74
N TRP A 67 -6.78 8.08 -2.04
CA TRP A 67 -7.02 7.13 -0.97
C TRP A 67 -7.75 7.77 0.21
N THR A 68 -7.31 8.93 0.62
CA THR A 68 -7.91 9.70 1.71
C THR A 68 -9.31 10.20 1.34
N VAL A 69 -9.53 10.61 0.08
CA VAL A 69 -10.88 10.97 -0.43
C VAL A 69 -11.84 9.79 -0.28
N LEU A 70 -11.42 8.59 -0.64
CA LEU A 70 -12.22 7.37 -0.48
C LEU A 70 -12.54 7.11 1.00
N ALA A 71 -11.53 7.18 1.85
CA ALA A 71 -11.69 6.96 3.29
C ALA A 71 -12.62 8.00 3.94
N GLU A 72 -12.47 9.28 3.61
CA GLU A 72 -13.36 10.34 4.08
C GLU A 72 -14.79 10.18 3.58
N GLY A 73 -14.98 9.81 2.31
CA GLY A 73 -16.29 9.56 1.73
C GLY A 73 -17.06 8.46 2.47
N ILE A 74 -16.37 7.37 2.79
CA ILE A 74 -16.92 6.26 3.59
C ILE A 74 -17.18 6.72 5.02
N ALA A 75 -16.23 7.39 5.65
CA ALA A 75 -16.31 7.89 7.00
C ALA A 75 -17.57 8.77 7.20
N LYS A 76 -17.80 9.71 6.30
CA LYS A 76 -18.97 10.60 6.31
C LYS A 76 -20.29 9.84 6.11
N LYS A 77 -20.29 8.81 5.24
CA LYS A 77 -21.51 8.04 4.94
C LYS A 77 -21.94 7.13 6.09
N ILE A 78 -20.98 6.60 6.85
CA ILE A 78 -21.24 5.63 7.93
C ILE A 78 -21.12 6.29 9.32
N ASN A 79 -20.79 7.57 9.42
CA ASN A 79 -20.57 8.31 10.67
C ASN A 79 -19.46 7.70 11.55
N ILE A 80 -18.32 7.36 10.95
CA ILE A 80 -17.14 6.87 11.65
C ILE A 80 -15.96 7.82 11.45
N GLY A 81 -14.91 7.67 12.27
CA GLY A 81 -13.67 8.45 12.10
C GLY A 81 -12.92 8.05 10.82
N VAL A 82 -12.19 9.01 10.24
CA VAL A 82 -11.40 8.80 9.01
C VAL A 82 -10.36 7.68 9.20
N GLY A 83 -9.70 7.61 10.37
CA GLY A 83 -8.73 6.55 10.68
C GLY A 83 -9.37 5.16 10.63
N LEU A 84 -10.54 4.98 11.27
CA LEU A 84 -11.25 3.70 11.22
C LEU A 84 -11.71 3.34 9.80
N SER A 85 -12.15 4.33 9.03
CA SER A 85 -12.51 4.14 7.63
C SER A 85 -11.31 3.70 6.79
N THR A 86 -10.15 4.35 6.97
CA THR A 86 -8.89 3.97 6.32
C THR A 86 -8.48 2.54 6.67
N PHE A 87 -8.61 2.16 7.93
CA PHE A 87 -8.33 0.78 8.38
C PHE A 87 -9.25 -0.23 7.68
N ILE A 88 -10.55 0.01 7.63
CA ILE A 88 -11.53 -0.87 6.98
C ILE A 88 -11.22 -1.01 5.48
N VAL A 89 -10.96 0.09 4.78
CA VAL A 89 -10.61 0.08 3.36
C VAL A 89 -9.33 -0.73 3.13
N SER A 90 -8.31 -0.56 3.97
CA SER A 90 -7.06 -1.30 3.89
C SER A 90 -7.27 -2.81 4.09
N CYS A 91 -8.11 -3.20 5.04
CA CYS A 91 -8.47 -4.60 5.25
C CYS A 91 -9.19 -5.21 4.04
N ILE A 92 -10.13 -4.46 3.44
CA ILE A 92 -10.85 -4.90 2.23
C ILE A 92 -9.86 -5.11 1.08
N VAL A 93 -8.94 -4.17 0.86
CA VAL A 93 -7.91 -4.30 -0.18
C VAL A 93 -7.00 -5.51 0.07
N LEU A 94 -6.62 -5.80 1.32
CA LEU A 94 -5.85 -6.99 1.65
C LEU A 94 -6.61 -8.29 1.32
N ILE A 95 -7.94 -8.31 1.51
CA ILE A 95 -8.76 -9.47 1.14
C ILE A 95 -8.71 -9.70 -0.37
N PHE A 96 -8.71 -8.62 -1.19
CA PHE A 96 -8.54 -8.74 -2.64
C PHE A 96 -7.16 -9.26 -3.07
N TRP A 97 -6.14 -9.18 -2.20
CA TRP A 97 -4.82 -9.77 -2.49
C TRP A 97 -4.82 -11.30 -2.42
N LEU A 98 -5.75 -11.90 -1.67
CA LEU A 98 -5.84 -13.36 -1.53
C LEU A 98 -6.02 -14.08 -2.88
N PRO A 99 -6.99 -13.70 -3.75
CA PRO A 99 -7.14 -14.34 -5.06
C PRO A 99 -5.96 -14.05 -6.00
N LEU A 100 -5.25 -12.93 -5.79
CA LEU A 100 -4.05 -12.57 -6.55
C LEU A 100 -2.79 -13.32 -6.08
N LYS A 101 -2.90 -14.15 -5.02
CA LYS A 101 -1.79 -14.90 -4.41
C LYS A 101 -0.61 -14.00 -3.99
N LEU A 102 -0.88 -12.75 -3.67
CA LEU A 102 0.09 -11.81 -3.14
C LEU A 102 0.20 -12.00 -1.62
N LYS A 103 1.43 -12.05 -1.12
CA LYS A 103 1.69 -12.14 0.32
C LYS A 103 1.90 -10.74 0.88
N PRO A 104 1.12 -10.30 1.89
CA PRO A 104 1.37 -9.03 2.55
C PRO A 104 2.72 -9.09 3.28
N GLY A 105 3.57 -8.11 3.03
CA GLY A 105 4.83 -7.95 3.76
C GLY A 105 4.65 -7.20 5.08
N LEU A 106 5.70 -7.18 5.90
CA LEU A 106 5.69 -6.45 7.17
C LEU A 106 5.37 -4.96 6.97
N GLY A 107 5.90 -4.34 5.89
CA GLY A 107 5.61 -2.95 5.55
C GLY A 107 4.13 -2.69 5.31
N THR A 108 3.41 -3.60 4.67
CA THR A 108 1.97 -3.48 4.44
C THR A 108 1.19 -3.51 5.75
N ILE A 109 1.54 -4.42 6.66
CA ILE A 109 0.90 -4.55 7.97
C ILE A 109 1.17 -3.30 8.82
N MET A 110 2.43 -2.85 8.88
CA MET A 110 2.80 -1.65 9.60
C MET A 110 2.15 -0.39 9.04
N ASN A 111 2.01 -0.31 7.71
CA ASN A 111 1.31 0.79 7.04
C ASN A 111 -0.14 0.91 7.53
N ILE A 112 -0.87 -0.21 7.60
CA ILE A 112 -2.26 -0.23 8.06
C ILE A 112 -2.36 0.20 9.53
N ILE A 113 -1.43 -0.23 10.38
CA ILE A 113 -1.47 0.07 11.82
C ILE A 113 -1.06 1.51 12.12
N ILE A 114 -0.04 2.04 11.43
CA ILE A 114 0.55 3.36 11.75
C ILE A 114 -0.23 4.49 11.09
N ILE A 115 -0.74 4.29 9.85
CA ILE A 115 -1.40 5.35 9.08
C ILE A 115 -2.90 5.44 9.38
N ALA A 116 -3.56 4.33 9.69
CA ALA A 116 -4.96 4.35 10.12
C ALA A 116 -5.11 4.90 11.54
#